data_8116ac96b3fc405e08b8778527444832
#
_entry.id   8116ac96b3fc405e08b8778527444832
#
_cell.length_a   1.000
_cell.length_b   1.000
_cell.length_c   1.000
_cell.angle_alpha   90.00
_cell.angle_beta   90.00
_cell.angle_gamma   90.00
#
_symmetry.space_group_name_H-M   'P 1'
#
loop_
_entity.id
_entity.type
_entity.pdbx_description
1 polymer ?
#
loop_
_entity_poly.entity_id
_entity_poly.type
_entity_poly.pdbx_seq_one_letter_code
_entity_poly.pdbx_strand_id
1 'polypeptide(L)'
;TDQPKHITPRPKGRGEPRKARRGGGALLSTTYFGPVQWYQKLNRHRCIIEQHDNFVKQTYRNRCVIASANGPQTLTVPIERYDGMKCAMRDIRISDHGNWRHLHWQALVSAYGETPFFEYYADDIRPFFEEHRWKYLLDFNLDITHTLCSLLDVRPDLTLSDHYIDADETICGGGGLDGAATSFEEAVKGLDGAAESFGEAVKGLGEAVKGLGGANSLDGAAESLGSSSASSLFVDYRDAIRPKHPLPDAEFEARPYYQVRAQRHGFLPNLSVLDLLFNEGPEGIFWLL
;
A
#
# COMPACT_ATOMS: atom_id res chain seq x y z
N THR A 1 33.94 29.27 2.35
CA THR A 1 33.01 29.51 3.48
C THR A 1 31.59 29.22 2.98
N ASP A 2 31.23 27.93 3.05
CA ASP A 2 29.88 27.46 2.74
C ASP A 2 29.02 27.57 3.99
N GLN A 3 27.93 28.34 3.90
CA GLN A 3 26.91 28.37 4.93
C GLN A 3 25.87 27.27 4.67
N PRO A 4 25.42 26.55 5.69
CA PRO A 4 24.36 25.54 5.52
C PRO A 4 23.03 26.21 5.19
N LYS A 5 22.37 25.73 4.14
CA LYS A 5 21.02 26.13 3.75
C LYS A 5 20.04 25.78 4.87
N HIS A 6 19.46 26.81 5.47
CA HIS A 6 18.37 26.71 6.46
C HIS A 6 17.15 26.06 5.79
N ILE A 7 16.84 24.85 6.18
CA ILE A 7 15.59 24.16 5.81
C ILE A 7 14.48 24.78 6.69
N THR A 8 13.61 25.55 6.07
CA THR A 8 12.39 26.03 6.72
C THR A 8 11.42 24.86 6.97
N PRO A 9 10.91 24.70 8.21
CA PRO A 9 9.95 23.63 8.51
C PRO A 9 8.64 23.89 7.74
N ARG A 10 8.09 22.82 7.14
CA ARG A 10 6.78 22.79 6.47
C ARG A 10 5.69 23.43 7.35
N PRO A 11 4.83 24.32 6.82
CA PRO A 11 3.66 24.77 7.54
C PRO A 11 2.71 23.59 7.78
N LYS A 12 2.40 23.29 9.04
CA LYS A 12 1.34 22.37 9.43
C LYS A 12 -0.01 22.97 8.99
N GLY A 13 -0.45 22.66 7.80
CA GLY A 13 -1.79 23.02 7.32
C GLY A 13 -2.83 22.30 8.16
N ARG A 14 -3.58 23.06 8.97
CA ARG A 14 -4.86 22.61 9.52
C ARG A 14 -5.87 22.57 8.37
N GLY A 15 -5.89 21.45 7.63
CA GLY A 15 -6.96 21.19 6.67
C GLY A 15 -8.21 20.77 7.42
N GLU A 16 -9.35 21.39 7.07
CA GLU A 16 -10.68 20.96 7.50
C GLU A 16 -10.88 19.46 7.16
N PRO A 17 -11.66 18.71 7.98
CA PRO A 17 -11.98 17.33 7.67
C PRO A 17 -12.65 17.26 6.29
N ARG A 18 -11.99 16.58 5.35
CA ARG A 18 -12.57 16.33 4.01
C ARG A 18 -13.94 15.65 4.19
N LYS A 19 -14.96 16.17 3.52
CA LYS A 19 -16.32 15.60 3.50
C LYS A 19 -16.24 14.10 3.24
N ALA A 20 -17.03 13.32 3.99
CA ALA A 20 -17.13 11.89 3.86
C ALA A 20 -17.16 11.46 2.38
N ARG A 21 -16.26 10.55 2.04
CA ARG A 21 -16.11 10.01 0.68
C ARG A 21 -17.42 9.36 0.26
N ARG A 22 -18.05 9.91 -0.77
CA ARG A 22 -19.25 9.33 -1.39
C ARG A 22 -18.77 8.28 -2.39
N GLY A 23 -18.49 7.07 -1.94
CA GLY A 23 -18.17 5.93 -2.79
C GLY A 23 -18.33 4.65 -1.98
N GLY A 24 -18.66 3.54 -2.64
CA GLY A 24 -18.56 2.21 -2.06
C GLY A 24 -17.13 1.94 -1.55
N GLY A 25 -16.94 0.85 -0.82
CA GLY A 25 -15.63 0.41 -0.41
C GLY A 25 -14.85 -0.23 -1.58
N ALA A 26 -13.53 -0.30 -1.48
CA ALA A 26 -12.67 -0.98 -2.44
C ALA A 26 -11.89 -2.11 -1.77
N LEU A 27 -11.98 -3.34 -2.32
CA LEU A 27 -11.14 -4.46 -1.94
C LEU A 27 -9.93 -4.51 -2.86
N LEU A 28 -8.74 -4.46 -2.28
CA LEU A 28 -7.47 -4.31 -2.99
C LEU A 28 -6.47 -5.40 -2.61
N SER A 29 -5.59 -5.76 -3.53
CA SER A 29 -4.34 -6.44 -3.19
C SER A 29 -3.28 -5.42 -2.80
N THR A 30 -2.31 -5.81 -1.96
CA THR A 30 -1.13 -4.99 -1.70
C THR A 30 -0.26 -4.83 -2.95
N THR A 31 0.50 -3.73 -3.05
CA THR A 31 1.30 -3.43 -4.24
C THR A 31 2.70 -2.91 -3.89
N TYR A 32 3.70 -3.35 -4.66
CA TYR A 32 5.06 -2.81 -4.65
C TYR A 32 5.13 -1.58 -5.54
N PHE A 33 5.25 -0.39 -4.98
CA PHE A 33 5.19 0.89 -5.71
C PHE A 33 4.07 0.89 -6.75
N GLY A 34 2.83 0.66 -6.28
CA GLY A 34 1.66 0.40 -7.11
C GLY A 34 1.39 1.45 -8.19
N PRO A 35 0.51 1.12 -9.15
CA PRO A 35 0.16 2.05 -10.23
C PRO A 35 -0.70 3.21 -9.74
N VAL A 36 -0.75 4.29 -10.51
CA VAL A 36 -1.58 5.48 -10.24
C VAL A 36 -3.04 5.09 -9.96
N GLN A 37 -3.61 4.16 -10.71
CA GLN A 37 -4.96 3.62 -10.51
C GLN A 37 -5.19 3.13 -9.07
N TRP A 38 -4.23 2.41 -8.48
CA TRP A 38 -4.34 1.87 -7.14
C TRP A 38 -4.38 2.98 -6.09
N TYR A 39 -3.51 4.00 -6.20
CA TYR A 39 -3.50 5.16 -5.32
C TYR A 39 -4.72 6.05 -5.49
N GLN A 40 -5.31 6.08 -6.69
CA GLN A 40 -6.58 6.74 -6.93
C GLN A 40 -7.71 6.08 -6.10
N LYS A 41 -7.74 4.73 -6.02
CA LYS A 41 -8.71 4.02 -5.16
C LYS A 41 -8.47 4.37 -3.69
N LEU A 42 -7.22 4.40 -3.21
CA LEU A 42 -6.91 4.80 -1.84
C LEU A 42 -7.40 6.21 -1.50
N ASN A 43 -7.32 7.13 -2.45
CA ASN A 43 -7.75 8.51 -2.22
C ASN A 43 -9.27 8.67 -2.27
N ARG A 44 -10.00 7.82 -2.99
CA ARG A 44 -11.44 7.96 -3.25
C ARG A 44 -12.33 7.11 -2.38
N HIS A 45 -11.87 5.94 -1.94
CA HIS A 45 -12.68 4.92 -1.28
C HIS A 45 -12.19 4.60 0.13
N ARG A 46 -13.08 4.02 0.95
CA ARG A 46 -12.68 3.18 2.07
C ARG A 46 -12.09 1.90 1.49
N CYS A 47 -10.88 1.54 1.87
CA CYS A 47 -10.15 0.43 1.26
C CYS A 47 -9.87 -0.69 2.28
N ILE A 48 -10.00 -1.92 1.83
CA ILE A 48 -9.52 -3.10 2.54
C ILE A 48 -8.41 -3.74 1.70
N ILE A 49 -7.23 -3.96 2.30
CA ILE A 49 -6.19 -4.78 1.68
C ILE A 49 -6.39 -6.23 2.12
N GLU A 50 -6.57 -7.11 1.14
CA GLU A 50 -6.68 -8.53 1.34
C GLU A 50 -5.29 -9.15 1.56
N GLN A 51 -5.04 -9.63 2.78
CA GLN A 51 -3.75 -10.21 3.15
C GLN A 51 -3.74 -11.75 3.17
N HIS A 52 -4.91 -12.38 3.20
CA HIS A 52 -5.08 -13.84 3.23
C HIS A 52 -5.19 -14.46 1.82
N ASP A 53 -5.34 -13.61 0.78
CA ASP A 53 -5.34 -14.04 -0.61
C ASP A 53 -4.01 -14.74 -0.98
N ASN A 54 -4.09 -15.69 -1.89
CA ASN A 54 -2.90 -16.37 -2.37
C ASN A 54 -2.03 -15.44 -3.21
N PHE A 55 -0.72 -15.53 -3.01
CA PHE A 55 0.22 -14.80 -3.85
C PHE A 55 0.10 -15.23 -5.32
N VAL A 56 -0.14 -14.25 -6.19
CA VAL A 56 -0.22 -14.46 -7.63
C VAL A 56 1.00 -13.83 -8.29
N LYS A 57 1.76 -14.65 -9.02
CA LYS A 57 2.93 -14.20 -9.79
C LYS A 57 2.51 -13.24 -10.90
N GLN A 58 3.42 -12.36 -11.29
CA GLN A 58 3.21 -11.39 -12.38
C GLN A 58 2.09 -10.37 -12.12
N THR A 59 1.85 -10.04 -10.86
CA THR A 59 0.94 -8.97 -10.42
C THR A 59 1.72 -7.82 -9.80
N TYR A 60 1.04 -6.72 -9.48
CA TYR A 60 1.65 -5.58 -8.78
C TYR A 60 2.04 -5.89 -7.33
N ARG A 61 1.72 -7.08 -6.80
CA ARG A 61 2.10 -7.49 -5.43
C ARG A 61 3.61 -7.45 -5.21
N ASN A 62 4.39 -7.84 -6.21
CA ASN A 62 5.86 -7.83 -6.11
C ASN A 62 6.54 -7.14 -7.31
N ARG A 63 5.81 -6.34 -8.09
CA ARG A 63 6.39 -5.59 -9.21
C ARG A 63 5.77 -4.24 -9.40
N CYS A 64 6.53 -3.34 -10.00
CA CYS A 64 6.03 -2.08 -10.51
C CYS A 64 6.48 -1.87 -11.96
N VAL A 65 5.88 -0.90 -12.64
CA VAL A 65 6.22 -0.50 -14.00
C VAL A 65 6.60 0.97 -13.99
N ILE A 66 7.80 1.28 -14.46
CA ILE A 66 8.36 2.64 -14.54
C ILE A 66 8.62 3.06 -15.99
N ALA A 67 8.76 4.37 -16.23
CA ALA A 67 9.14 4.91 -17.54
C ALA A 67 10.66 4.93 -17.68
N SER A 68 11.25 3.96 -18.38
CA SER A 68 12.69 3.99 -18.69
C SER A 68 12.99 4.70 -20.02
N ALA A 69 14.28 4.87 -20.33
CA ALA A 69 14.72 5.44 -21.60
C ALA A 69 14.24 4.64 -22.83
N ASN A 70 13.94 3.35 -22.66
CA ASN A 70 13.52 2.45 -23.73
C ASN A 70 12.00 2.10 -23.66
N GLY A 71 11.21 2.85 -22.90
CA GLY A 71 9.79 2.60 -22.68
C GLY A 71 9.50 1.98 -21.31
N PRO A 72 8.34 1.35 -21.13
CA PRO A 72 7.96 0.75 -19.85
C PRO A 72 8.94 -0.32 -19.41
N GLN A 73 9.44 -0.21 -18.18
CA GLN A 73 10.34 -1.17 -17.54
C GLN A 73 9.70 -1.72 -16.28
N THR A 74 9.72 -3.05 -16.15
CA THR A 74 9.20 -3.74 -14.97
C THR A 74 10.32 -4.02 -13.98
N LEU A 75 10.14 -3.58 -12.72
CA LEU A 75 10.97 -3.93 -11.59
C LEU A 75 10.26 -4.98 -10.76
N THR A 76 10.94 -6.07 -10.41
CA THR A 76 10.31 -7.21 -9.70
C THR A 76 11.12 -7.58 -8.47
N VAL A 77 10.49 -7.52 -7.29
CA VAL A 77 11.06 -8.00 -6.03
C VAL A 77 11.10 -9.52 -6.06
N PRO A 78 12.28 -10.14 -5.89
CA PRO A 78 12.38 -11.60 -5.79
C PRO A 78 11.80 -12.07 -4.45
N ILE A 79 11.16 -13.23 -4.46
CA ILE A 79 10.61 -13.86 -3.27
C ILE A 79 11.30 -15.20 -3.00
N GLU A 80 11.34 -15.61 -1.74
CA GLU A 80 11.79 -16.93 -1.36
C GLU A 80 10.85 -18.00 -1.93
N ARG A 81 11.39 -19.19 -2.13
CA ARG A 81 10.54 -20.35 -2.45
C ARG A 81 9.72 -20.71 -1.23
N TYR A 82 8.46 -20.95 -1.43
CA TYR A 82 7.55 -21.45 -0.40
C TYR A 82 7.13 -22.89 -0.72
N ASP A 83 6.90 -23.66 0.33
CA ASP A 83 6.44 -25.04 0.19
C ASP A 83 4.96 -25.07 -0.19
N GLY A 84 4.62 -25.91 -1.17
CA GLY A 84 3.26 -26.08 -1.64
C GLY A 84 2.92 -25.25 -2.88
N MET A 85 1.67 -25.42 -3.36
CA MET A 85 1.17 -24.74 -4.57
C MET A 85 0.67 -23.31 -4.33
N LYS A 86 0.30 -22.99 -3.09
CA LYS A 86 -0.29 -21.71 -2.69
C LYS A 86 0.34 -21.22 -1.39
N CYS A 87 0.50 -19.93 -1.25
CA CYS A 87 0.98 -19.27 -0.05
C CYS A 87 0.22 -17.96 0.12
N ALA A 88 -0.26 -17.67 1.32
CA ALA A 88 -0.97 -16.43 1.59
C ALA A 88 -0.03 -15.22 1.43
N MET A 89 -0.55 -14.09 0.99
CA MET A 89 0.23 -12.88 0.72
C MET A 89 1.04 -12.42 1.96
N ARG A 90 0.45 -12.53 3.15
CA ARG A 90 1.08 -12.18 4.42
C ARG A 90 2.31 -13.03 4.77
N ASP A 91 2.40 -14.25 4.23
CA ASP A 91 3.48 -15.20 4.54
C ASP A 91 4.61 -15.19 3.50
N ILE A 92 4.47 -14.40 2.43
CA ILE A 92 5.47 -14.29 1.37
C ILE A 92 6.69 -13.53 1.88
N ARG A 93 7.86 -14.19 1.80
CA ARG A 93 9.15 -13.62 2.20
C ARG A 93 9.89 -13.04 1.02
N ILE A 94 10.57 -11.91 1.26
CA ILE A 94 11.47 -11.29 0.30
C ILE A 94 12.77 -12.11 0.26
N SER A 95 13.27 -12.35 -0.96
CA SER A 95 14.59 -12.95 -1.16
C SER A 95 15.63 -11.86 -1.39
N ASP A 96 16.78 -11.98 -0.75
CA ASP A 96 17.92 -11.08 -0.99
C ASP A 96 18.82 -11.57 -2.13
N HIS A 97 18.38 -12.57 -2.89
CA HIS A 97 19.14 -13.10 -4.02
C HIS A 97 19.24 -12.07 -5.16
N GLY A 98 20.43 -11.88 -5.74
CA GLY A 98 20.63 -11.17 -7.00
C GLY A 98 20.77 -9.65 -6.90
N ASN A 99 21.10 -9.06 -5.77
CA ASN A 99 21.34 -7.61 -5.60
C ASN A 99 20.24 -6.70 -6.19
N TRP A 100 18.99 -7.18 -6.16
CA TRP A 100 17.86 -6.52 -6.80
C TRP A 100 17.60 -5.11 -6.26
N ARG A 101 17.87 -4.85 -4.97
CA ARG A 101 17.67 -3.52 -4.37
C ARG A 101 18.52 -2.49 -5.07
N HIS A 102 19.81 -2.75 -5.22
CA HIS A 102 20.73 -1.86 -5.94
C HIS A 102 20.29 -1.66 -7.40
N LEU A 103 19.91 -2.75 -8.09
CA LEU A 103 19.46 -2.68 -9.48
C LEU A 103 18.19 -1.84 -9.64
N HIS A 104 17.22 -1.98 -8.73
CA HIS A 104 16.01 -1.17 -8.74
C HIS A 104 16.30 0.30 -8.47
N TRP A 105 17.16 0.60 -7.48
CA TRP A 105 17.57 1.98 -7.21
C TRP A 105 18.26 2.61 -8.43
N GLN A 106 19.21 1.93 -9.05
CA GLN A 106 19.86 2.41 -10.26
C GLN A 106 18.88 2.61 -11.42
N ALA A 107 17.89 1.74 -11.55
CA ALA A 107 16.84 1.90 -12.54
C ALA A 107 16.01 3.17 -12.29
N LEU A 108 15.66 3.48 -11.04
CA LEU A 108 14.95 4.72 -10.67
C LEU A 108 15.80 5.96 -10.94
N VAL A 109 17.06 5.96 -10.54
CA VAL A 109 18.01 7.07 -10.82
C VAL A 109 18.12 7.31 -12.32
N SER A 110 18.30 6.25 -13.13
CA SER A 110 18.38 6.36 -14.58
C SER A 110 17.08 6.81 -15.24
N ALA A 111 15.94 6.41 -14.68
CA ALA A 111 14.63 6.76 -15.23
C ALA A 111 14.23 8.20 -14.89
N TYR A 112 14.48 8.62 -13.65
CA TYR A 112 13.88 9.82 -13.05
C TYR A 112 14.88 10.86 -12.54
N GLY A 113 16.19 10.63 -12.61
CA GLY A 113 17.20 11.58 -12.11
C GLY A 113 17.12 12.97 -12.76
N GLU A 114 16.53 13.07 -13.95
CA GLU A 114 16.32 14.35 -14.67
C GLU A 114 14.92 14.96 -14.43
N THR A 115 14.06 14.31 -13.63
CA THR A 115 12.71 14.83 -13.35
C THR A 115 12.76 15.94 -12.31
N PRO A 116 11.78 16.86 -12.30
CA PRO A 116 11.81 18.05 -11.44
C PRO A 116 11.87 17.75 -9.94
N PHE A 117 11.29 16.63 -9.50
CA PHE A 117 11.13 16.32 -8.08
C PHE A 117 11.92 15.09 -7.62
N PHE A 118 12.71 14.43 -8.47
CA PHE A 118 13.46 13.24 -8.06
C PHE A 118 14.39 13.51 -6.87
N GLU A 119 15.23 14.54 -6.98
CA GLU A 119 16.18 14.89 -5.92
C GLU A 119 15.48 15.26 -4.60
N TYR A 120 14.27 15.82 -4.69
CA TYR A 120 13.50 16.22 -3.52
C TYR A 120 12.97 15.03 -2.72
N TYR A 121 12.60 13.93 -3.41
CA TYR A 121 12.01 12.74 -2.79
C TYR A 121 12.96 11.55 -2.71
N ALA A 122 14.16 11.65 -3.28
CA ALA A 122 15.12 10.54 -3.33
C ALA A 122 15.47 10.00 -1.95
N ASP A 123 15.67 10.89 -0.96
CA ASP A 123 16.04 10.50 0.40
C ASP A 123 14.91 9.78 1.15
N ASP A 124 13.64 10.05 0.81
CA ASP A 124 12.49 9.34 1.39
C ASP A 124 12.29 7.94 0.78
N ILE A 125 12.70 7.75 -0.48
CA ILE A 125 12.49 6.49 -1.23
C ILE A 125 13.69 5.56 -1.13
N ARG A 126 14.89 6.11 -1.04
CA ARG A 126 16.16 5.36 -1.02
C ARG A 126 16.27 4.32 0.10
N PRO A 127 15.76 4.53 1.33
CA PRO A 127 15.81 3.54 2.41
C PRO A 127 15.19 2.20 2.05
N PHE A 128 14.16 2.16 1.18
CA PHE A 128 13.55 0.91 0.71
C PHE A 128 14.51 0.02 -0.10
N PHE A 129 15.61 0.59 -0.60
CA PHE A 129 16.62 -0.11 -1.38
C PHE A 129 17.94 -0.32 -0.64
N GLU A 130 18.18 0.38 0.44
CA GLU A 130 19.41 0.29 1.24
C GLU A 130 19.23 -0.51 2.52
N GLU A 131 18.06 -0.43 3.14
CA GLU A 131 17.74 -1.14 4.37
C GLU A 131 17.23 -2.55 4.09
N HIS A 132 17.59 -3.50 4.97
CA HIS A 132 17.21 -4.91 4.89
C HIS A 132 16.27 -5.32 6.04
N ARG A 133 15.48 -4.37 6.57
CA ARG A 133 14.62 -4.59 7.75
C ARG A 133 13.38 -5.41 7.46
N TRP A 134 12.89 -5.41 6.21
CA TRP A 134 11.65 -6.12 5.86
C TRP A 134 11.93 -7.57 5.47
N LYS A 135 11.29 -8.48 6.18
CA LYS A 135 11.33 -9.92 5.91
C LYS A 135 10.16 -10.34 5.02
N TYR A 136 8.98 -9.79 5.26
CA TYR A 136 7.76 -10.13 4.53
C TYR A 136 7.43 -9.07 3.48
N LEU A 137 6.92 -9.55 2.33
CA LEU A 137 6.56 -8.69 1.21
C LEU A 137 5.36 -7.80 1.54
N LEU A 138 4.43 -8.29 2.36
CA LEU A 138 3.29 -7.49 2.82
C LEU A 138 3.75 -6.28 3.61
N ASP A 139 4.59 -6.47 4.62
CA ASP A 139 5.11 -5.41 5.49
C ASP A 139 5.87 -4.35 4.67
N PHE A 140 6.71 -4.80 3.75
CA PHE A 140 7.44 -3.94 2.84
C PHE A 140 6.52 -3.06 1.98
N ASN A 141 5.47 -3.65 1.42
CA ASN A 141 4.50 -2.93 0.61
C ASN A 141 3.65 -1.95 1.43
N LEU A 142 3.30 -2.29 2.66
CA LEU A 142 2.54 -1.41 3.56
C LEU A 142 3.36 -0.17 3.93
N ASP A 143 4.65 -0.35 4.24
CA ASP A 143 5.55 0.75 4.59
C ASP A 143 5.79 1.68 3.38
N ILE A 144 6.00 1.11 2.19
CA ILE A 144 6.02 1.86 0.93
C ILE A 144 4.73 2.67 0.75
N THR A 145 3.58 2.02 0.95
CA THR A 145 2.27 2.67 0.80
C THR A 145 2.12 3.84 1.76
N HIS A 146 2.48 3.64 3.03
CA HIS A 146 2.44 4.69 4.05
C HIS A 146 3.31 5.89 3.66
N THR A 147 4.56 5.64 3.27
CA THR A 147 5.49 6.68 2.84
C THR A 147 4.95 7.46 1.64
N LEU A 148 4.52 6.76 0.58
CA LEU A 148 4.01 7.41 -0.62
C LEU A 148 2.71 8.18 -0.38
N CYS A 149 1.81 7.66 0.46
CA CYS A 149 0.62 8.41 0.87
C CYS A 149 0.97 9.70 1.62
N SER A 150 1.99 9.65 2.48
CA SER A 150 2.49 10.84 3.18
C SER A 150 3.09 11.86 2.22
N LEU A 151 3.89 11.43 1.24
CA LEU A 151 4.55 12.31 0.27
C LEU A 151 3.55 12.96 -0.71
N LEU A 152 2.47 12.27 -1.04
CA LEU A 152 1.41 12.74 -1.93
C LEU A 152 0.24 13.45 -1.20
N ASP A 153 0.31 13.63 0.13
CA ASP A 153 -0.78 14.12 0.98
C ASP A 153 -2.10 13.32 0.79
N VAL A 154 -1.99 12.04 0.49
CA VAL A 154 -3.10 11.09 0.49
C VAL A 154 -3.33 10.61 1.91
N ARG A 155 -4.58 10.68 2.38
CA ARG A 155 -4.99 10.18 3.69
C ARG A 155 -5.93 9.01 3.48
N PRO A 156 -5.41 7.79 3.34
CA PRO A 156 -6.25 6.64 3.05
C PRO A 156 -7.09 6.24 4.26
N ASP A 157 -8.34 5.87 4.00
CA ASP A 157 -9.16 5.09 4.92
C ASP A 157 -8.92 3.61 4.59
N LEU A 158 -7.88 3.04 5.20
CA LEU A 158 -7.33 1.75 4.83
C LEU A 158 -7.26 0.81 6.02
N THR A 159 -7.76 -0.40 5.84
CA THR A 159 -7.73 -1.49 6.82
C THR A 159 -7.20 -2.77 6.17
N LEU A 160 -6.69 -3.70 6.98
CA LEU A 160 -6.32 -5.05 6.53
C LEU A 160 -7.47 -6.00 6.79
N SER A 161 -7.68 -6.99 5.91
CA SER A 161 -8.65 -8.06 6.15
C SER A 161 -8.18 -8.93 7.33
N ASP A 162 -9.11 -9.36 8.16
CA ASP A 162 -8.87 -10.32 9.26
C ASP A 162 -9.03 -11.78 8.82
N HIS A 163 -9.75 -12.00 7.73
CA HIS A 163 -9.95 -13.29 7.07
C HIS A 163 -9.94 -13.12 5.55
N TYR A 164 -9.96 -14.22 4.81
CA TYR A 164 -10.08 -14.19 3.36
C TYR A 164 -11.47 -13.70 2.95
N ILE A 165 -11.50 -12.65 2.12
CA ILE A 165 -12.75 -12.08 1.58
C ILE A 165 -12.99 -12.67 0.19
N ASP A 166 -14.09 -13.42 0.05
CA ASP A 166 -14.49 -13.96 -1.25
C ASP A 166 -15.12 -12.86 -2.14
N ALA A 167 -15.01 -13.02 -3.46
CA ALA A 167 -15.62 -12.09 -4.41
C ALA A 167 -17.15 -11.98 -4.25
N ASP A 168 -17.79 -13.09 -3.86
CA ASP A 168 -19.24 -13.12 -3.64
C ASP A 168 -19.66 -12.35 -2.38
N GLU A 169 -18.82 -12.23 -1.37
CA GLU A 169 -19.08 -11.42 -0.16
C GLU A 169 -19.03 -9.92 -0.47
N THR A 170 -18.21 -9.51 -1.43
CA THR A 170 -18.06 -8.11 -1.85
C THR A 170 -19.32 -7.58 -2.55
N ILE A 171 -20.01 -8.42 -3.30
CA ILE A 171 -21.19 -8.04 -4.08
C ILE A 171 -22.48 -8.11 -3.23
N CYS A 172 -22.55 -9.02 -2.27
CA CYS A 172 -23.75 -9.33 -1.50
C CYS A 172 -23.85 -8.63 -0.15
N GLY A 173 -23.27 -7.48 0.06
CA GLY A 173 -23.41 -6.51 1.18
C GLY A 173 -24.29 -6.85 2.39
N GLY A 174 -24.14 -8.00 3.01
CA GLY A 174 -25.02 -8.49 4.07
C GLY A 174 -24.38 -8.92 5.38
N GLY A 175 -23.06 -8.86 5.50
CA GLY A 175 -22.35 -9.16 6.75
C GLY A 175 -21.42 -8.02 7.10
N GLY A 176 -21.59 -7.40 8.26
CA GLY A 176 -20.77 -6.28 8.67
C GLY A 176 -19.27 -6.62 8.70
N LEU A 177 -18.52 -6.11 7.73
CA LEU A 177 -17.06 -6.10 7.75
C LEU A 177 -16.48 -5.10 8.79
N ASP A 178 -17.36 -4.58 9.67
CA ASP A 178 -17.01 -3.57 10.68
C ASP A 178 -16.45 -4.16 11.99
N GLY A 179 -16.31 -5.47 12.09
CA GLY A 179 -15.79 -6.15 13.26
C GLY A 179 -14.38 -6.65 13.05
N ALA A 180 -13.40 -6.04 13.69
CA ALA A 180 -12.03 -6.54 13.88
C ALA A 180 -10.99 -6.35 12.75
N ALA A 181 -11.15 -5.38 11.83
CA ALA A 181 -10.05 -4.99 10.95
C ALA A 181 -9.04 -4.11 11.70
N THR A 182 -7.77 -4.52 11.70
CA THR A 182 -6.67 -3.71 12.25
C THR A 182 -6.49 -2.46 11.39
N SER A 183 -6.51 -1.27 11.99
CA SER A 183 -6.29 -0.03 11.25
C SER A 183 -4.90 -0.03 10.60
N PHE A 184 -4.78 0.59 9.45
CA PHE A 184 -3.51 0.68 8.72
C PHE A 184 -2.41 1.34 9.57
N GLU A 185 -2.76 2.40 10.31
CA GLU A 185 -1.83 3.07 11.21
C GLU A 185 -1.34 2.17 12.35
N GLU A 186 -2.20 1.30 12.89
CA GLU A 186 -1.82 0.31 13.91
C GLU A 186 -0.93 -0.78 13.32
N ALA A 187 -1.22 -1.24 12.10
CA ALA A 187 -0.40 -2.21 11.40
C ALA A 187 1.02 -1.66 11.14
N VAL A 188 1.14 -0.41 10.69
CA VAL A 188 2.44 0.23 10.43
C VAL A 188 3.19 0.52 11.74
N LYS A 189 2.53 1.00 12.81
CA LYS A 189 3.16 1.19 14.13
C LYS A 189 3.65 -0.12 14.74
N GLY A 190 2.96 -1.23 14.46
CA GLY A 190 3.42 -2.56 14.85
C GLY A 190 4.74 -2.97 14.18
N LEU A 191 5.01 -2.48 12.97
CA LEU A 191 6.27 -2.71 12.24
C LEU A 191 7.46 -1.98 12.89
N ASP A 192 7.26 -0.72 13.29
CA ASP A 192 8.30 0.07 13.96
C ASP A 192 8.63 -0.47 15.36
N GLY A 193 7.64 -0.98 16.10
CA GLY A 193 7.82 -1.62 17.42
C GLY A 193 8.46 -3.00 17.35
N ALA A 194 8.31 -3.75 16.26
CA ALA A 194 8.88 -5.08 16.11
C ALA A 194 10.42 -5.06 15.94
N ALA A 195 10.99 -3.96 15.46
CA ALA A 195 12.44 -3.80 15.33
C ALA A 195 13.12 -3.58 16.69
N GLU A 196 12.45 -2.95 17.67
CA GLU A 196 13.00 -2.72 19.00
C GLU A 196 12.74 -3.87 19.99
N SER A 197 11.66 -4.64 19.82
CA SER A 197 11.26 -5.66 20.80
C SER A 197 11.93 -7.03 20.63
N PHE A 198 12.67 -7.30 19.55
CA PHE A 198 13.39 -8.57 19.37
C PHE A 198 14.54 -8.75 20.37
N GLY A 199 15.00 -7.68 21.03
CA GLY A 199 16.02 -7.72 22.07
C GLY A 199 15.49 -8.10 23.48
N GLU A 200 14.23 -7.84 23.78
CA GLU A 200 13.63 -8.08 25.11
C GLU A 200 12.73 -9.31 25.20
N ALA A 201 12.18 -9.79 24.09
CA ALA A 201 11.24 -10.92 24.08
C ALA A 201 11.85 -12.28 24.45
N VAL A 202 13.18 -12.39 24.46
CA VAL A 202 13.89 -13.62 24.91
C VAL A 202 13.94 -13.73 26.43
N LYS A 203 13.70 -12.65 27.17
CA LYS A 203 13.72 -12.66 28.65
C LYS A 203 12.35 -12.87 29.32
N GLY A 204 11.24 -12.71 28.59
CA GLY A 204 9.88 -12.72 29.17
C GLY A 204 9.12 -14.04 29.09
N LEU A 205 9.63 -15.07 28.42
CA LEU A 205 8.90 -16.34 28.19
C LEU A 205 8.88 -17.30 29.39
N GLY A 206 9.44 -16.90 30.53
CA GLY A 206 9.54 -17.74 31.74
C GLY A 206 8.41 -17.60 32.76
N GLU A 207 7.57 -16.58 32.71
CA GLU A 207 6.63 -16.27 33.82
C GLU A 207 5.12 -16.29 33.52
N ALA A 208 4.68 -16.53 32.28
CA ALA A 208 3.27 -16.45 31.89
C ALA A 208 2.47 -17.76 31.92
N VAL A 209 2.92 -18.81 32.63
CA VAL A 209 2.18 -20.09 32.77
C VAL A 209 1.50 -20.26 34.14
N LYS A 210 1.19 -19.20 34.86
CA LYS A 210 0.36 -19.30 36.08
C LYS A 210 -0.78 -18.30 36.05
N GLY A 211 -2.00 -18.77 35.76
CA GLY A 211 -3.20 -17.97 36.03
C GLY A 211 -4.39 -18.20 35.10
N LEU A 212 -4.79 -19.44 34.85
CA LEU A 212 -6.12 -19.74 34.29
C LEU A 212 -7.03 -20.27 35.41
N GLY A 213 -8.10 -19.54 35.69
CA GLY A 213 -9.17 -20.05 36.56
C GLY A 213 -10.38 -19.13 36.66
N GLY A 214 -11.54 -19.61 36.19
CA GLY A 214 -12.89 -19.18 36.62
C GLY A 214 -13.59 -18.14 35.74
N ALA A 215 -14.47 -18.45 34.94
CA ALA A 215 -15.89 -18.92 34.99
C ALA A 215 -16.98 -17.83 35.17
N ASN A 216 -17.93 -17.84 34.22
CA ASN A 216 -19.38 -17.52 34.31
C ASN A 216 -19.82 -16.07 34.58
N SER A 217 -20.85 -15.50 34.00
CA SER A 217 -22.13 -15.95 33.43
C SER A 217 -22.98 -14.71 33.05
N LEU A 218 -23.75 -14.85 31.97
CA LEU A 218 -25.18 -14.57 31.81
C LEU A 218 -25.76 -13.14 31.92
N ASP A 219 -26.56 -12.90 30.86
CA ASP A 219 -27.88 -12.25 30.78
C ASP A 219 -27.96 -10.74 30.58
N GLY A 220 -28.69 -10.44 29.53
CA GLY A 220 -29.39 -9.17 29.34
C GLY A 220 -29.76 -8.85 27.89
N ALA A 221 -30.81 -9.51 27.40
CA ALA A 221 -31.50 -9.06 26.18
C ALA A 221 -32.17 -7.71 26.41
N ALA A 222 -31.97 -6.76 25.47
CA ALA A 222 -32.98 -5.72 25.21
C ALA A 222 -32.75 -5.08 23.82
N GLU A 223 -33.67 -5.44 22.93
CA GLU A 223 -34.44 -4.58 22.03
C GLU A 223 -33.72 -3.65 21.04
N SER A 224 -33.81 -4.14 19.82
CA SER A 224 -34.05 -3.48 18.56
C SER A 224 -34.54 -2.03 18.60
N LEU A 225 -33.80 -1.15 17.93
CA LEU A 225 -34.39 -0.09 17.11
C LEU A 225 -33.53 0.11 15.89
N GLY A 226 -34.16 -0.10 14.73
CA GLY A 226 -33.49 -0.09 13.44
C GLY A 226 -32.82 1.23 13.12
N SER A 227 -31.52 1.17 12.94
CA SER A 227 -30.81 2.03 12.00
C SER A 227 -30.54 1.17 10.78
N SER A 228 -31.16 1.50 9.67
CA SER A 228 -30.81 0.95 8.37
C SER A 228 -29.34 1.30 8.11
N SER A 229 -28.46 0.40 8.50
CA SER A 229 -27.07 0.45 8.06
C SER A 229 -27.09 0.32 6.54
N ALA A 230 -26.82 1.42 5.84
CA ALA A 230 -26.48 1.35 4.44
C ALA A 230 -25.25 0.44 4.36
N SER A 231 -25.46 -0.81 3.99
CA SER A 231 -24.41 -1.79 3.73
C SER A 231 -23.50 -1.16 2.66
N SER A 232 -22.30 -0.75 3.06
CA SER A 232 -21.33 -0.20 2.13
C SER A 232 -20.87 -1.33 1.22
N LEU A 233 -21.34 -1.33 -0.03
CA LEU A 233 -20.89 -2.28 -1.04
C LEU A 233 -19.40 -2.07 -1.27
N PHE A 234 -18.60 -3.11 -1.07
CA PHE A 234 -17.21 -3.15 -1.51
C PHE A 234 -17.14 -3.67 -2.94
N VAL A 235 -16.33 -3.03 -3.78
CA VAL A 235 -16.04 -3.48 -5.13
C VAL A 235 -14.67 -4.14 -5.13
N ASP A 236 -14.56 -5.33 -5.71
CA ASP A 236 -13.31 -6.08 -5.82
C ASP A 236 -12.48 -5.58 -7.01
N TYR A 237 -11.35 -4.92 -6.72
CA TYR A 237 -10.40 -4.43 -7.71
C TYR A 237 -9.14 -5.30 -7.84
N ARG A 238 -9.06 -6.45 -7.14
CA ARG A 238 -7.85 -7.30 -7.15
C ARG A 238 -7.49 -7.78 -8.55
N ASP A 239 -8.47 -8.00 -9.40
CA ASP A 239 -8.30 -8.43 -10.79
C ASP A 239 -8.38 -7.28 -11.80
N ALA A 240 -8.98 -6.15 -11.43
CA ALA A 240 -8.99 -4.95 -12.25
C ALA A 240 -7.62 -4.24 -12.26
N ILE A 241 -6.86 -4.31 -11.15
CA ILE A 241 -5.55 -3.66 -11.02
C ILE A 241 -4.44 -4.69 -11.21
N ARG A 242 -4.19 -5.05 -12.47
CA ARG A 242 -3.16 -6.01 -12.89
C ARG A 242 -2.31 -5.47 -14.04
N PRO A 243 -1.00 -5.81 -14.12
CA PRO A 243 -0.16 -5.39 -15.23
C PRO A 243 -0.48 -6.11 -16.56
N LYS A 244 -1.10 -7.29 -16.47
CA LYS A 244 -1.50 -8.09 -17.62
C LYS A 244 -2.96 -8.48 -17.49
N HIS A 245 -3.73 -8.33 -18.58
CA HIS A 245 -5.16 -8.69 -18.63
C HIS A 245 -5.98 -8.12 -17.48
N PRO A 246 -5.92 -6.78 -17.24
CA PRO A 246 -6.75 -6.16 -16.24
C PRO A 246 -8.22 -6.29 -16.62
N LEU A 247 -9.09 -6.50 -15.62
CA LEU A 247 -10.53 -6.36 -15.85
C LEU A 247 -10.89 -4.87 -16.01
N PRO A 248 -11.98 -4.56 -16.72
CA PRO A 248 -12.44 -3.18 -16.86
C PRO A 248 -12.68 -2.51 -15.51
N ASP A 249 -12.24 -1.28 -15.38
CA ASP A 249 -12.51 -0.40 -14.24
C ASP A 249 -13.17 0.89 -14.75
N ALA A 250 -14.47 0.99 -14.60
CA ALA A 250 -15.26 2.12 -15.09
C ALA A 250 -14.97 3.44 -14.34
N GLU A 251 -14.34 3.36 -13.16
CA GLU A 251 -13.99 4.53 -12.36
C GLU A 251 -12.57 5.05 -12.62
N PHE A 252 -11.76 4.30 -13.40
CA PHE A 252 -10.40 4.71 -13.70
C PHE A 252 -10.30 5.27 -15.12
N GLU A 253 -9.90 6.53 -15.18
CA GLU A 253 -9.47 7.19 -16.41
C GLU A 253 -8.04 7.67 -16.24
N ALA A 254 -7.15 7.21 -17.12
CA ALA A 254 -5.75 7.64 -17.11
C ALA A 254 -5.65 9.07 -17.63
N ARG A 255 -5.59 10.04 -16.72
CA ARG A 255 -5.41 11.44 -17.06
C ARG A 255 -3.95 11.72 -17.40
N PRO A 256 -3.65 12.33 -18.56
CA PRO A 256 -2.29 12.71 -18.90
C PRO A 256 -1.71 13.72 -17.91
N TYR A 257 -0.47 13.50 -17.50
CA TYR A 257 0.36 14.39 -16.71
C TYR A 257 1.73 14.52 -17.38
N TYR A 258 2.54 15.47 -16.93
CA TYR A 258 3.88 15.63 -17.46
C TYR A 258 4.72 14.39 -17.18
N GLN A 259 5.32 13.85 -18.23
CA GLN A 259 6.31 12.76 -18.15
C GLN A 259 7.55 13.19 -18.92
N VAL A 260 8.70 13.22 -18.26
CA VAL A 260 9.96 13.69 -18.86
C VAL A 260 10.31 12.99 -20.18
N ARG A 261 9.84 11.76 -20.37
CA ARG A 261 10.09 10.95 -21.57
C ARG A 261 8.93 10.87 -22.56
N ALA A 262 7.87 11.66 -22.35
CA ALA A 262 6.68 11.66 -23.21
C ALA A 262 6.99 12.06 -24.67
N GLN A 263 8.01 12.88 -24.91
CA GLN A 263 8.44 13.22 -26.26
C GLN A 263 8.91 12.02 -27.07
N ARG A 264 9.46 11.01 -26.42
CA ARG A 264 10.00 9.78 -27.06
C ARG A 264 8.97 8.66 -27.18
N HIS A 265 8.14 8.47 -26.17
CA HIS A 265 7.27 7.30 -26.05
C HIS A 265 5.77 7.63 -26.07
N GLY A 266 5.40 8.93 -26.12
CA GLY A 266 4.07 9.37 -25.81
C GLY A 266 3.77 9.28 -24.32
N PHE A 267 2.55 9.58 -23.93
CA PHE A 267 2.09 9.39 -22.56
C PHE A 267 1.92 7.88 -22.26
N LEU A 268 2.58 7.43 -21.20
CA LEU A 268 2.48 6.05 -20.71
C LEU A 268 1.49 6.02 -19.54
N PRO A 269 0.28 5.47 -19.73
CA PRO A 269 -0.74 5.48 -18.70
C PRO A 269 -0.44 4.48 -17.58
N ASN A 270 -0.97 4.77 -16.39
CA ASN A 270 -1.03 3.84 -15.26
C ASN A 270 0.33 3.22 -14.85
N LEU A 271 1.41 4.00 -14.94
CA LEU A 271 2.71 3.63 -14.39
C LEU A 271 2.68 3.60 -12.85
N SER A 272 3.76 3.15 -12.25
CA SER A 272 4.00 3.31 -10.81
C SER A 272 3.72 4.76 -10.39
N VAL A 273 3.13 4.95 -9.22
CA VAL A 273 2.89 6.28 -8.65
C VAL A 273 4.18 7.07 -8.44
N LEU A 274 5.35 6.41 -8.43
CA LEU A 274 6.64 7.07 -8.45
C LEU A 274 6.83 7.97 -9.68
N ASP A 275 6.31 7.54 -10.85
CA ASP A 275 6.34 8.37 -12.07
C ASP A 275 5.57 9.67 -11.87
N LEU A 276 4.39 9.61 -11.28
CA LEU A 276 3.59 10.78 -10.94
C LEU A 276 4.30 11.66 -9.89
N LEU A 277 4.83 11.05 -8.82
CA LEU A 277 5.50 11.76 -7.72
C LEU A 277 6.74 12.52 -8.21
N PHE A 278 7.59 11.88 -9.03
CA PHE A 278 8.83 12.48 -9.49
C PHE A 278 8.62 13.54 -10.59
N ASN A 279 7.54 13.46 -11.36
CA ASN A 279 7.24 14.44 -12.41
C ASN A 279 6.38 15.61 -11.90
N GLU A 280 5.36 15.37 -11.06
CA GLU A 280 4.38 16.38 -10.63
C GLU A 280 4.56 16.81 -9.16
N GLY A 281 5.33 16.04 -8.39
CA GLY A 281 5.60 16.37 -7.00
C GLY A 281 4.34 16.45 -6.13
N PRO A 282 4.20 17.53 -5.32
CA PRO A 282 3.03 17.69 -4.43
C PRO A 282 1.70 17.82 -5.18
N GLU A 283 1.74 18.27 -6.45
CA GLU A 283 0.55 18.42 -7.27
C GLU A 283 0.00 17.08 -7.77
N GLY A 284 0.79 16.00 -7.68
CA GLY A 284 0.36 14.64 -8.04
C GLY A 284 -0.97 14.21 -7.45
N ILE A 285 -1.35 14.77 -6.28
CA ILE A 285 -2.66 14.51 -5.66
C ILE A 285 -3.84 14.82 -6.59
N PHE A 286 -3.73 15.80 -7.50
CA PHE A 286 -4.82 16.18 -8.40
C PHE A 286 -5.17 15.11 -9.44
N TRP A 287 -4.23 14.25 -9.78
CA TRP A 287 -4.46 13.09 -10.66
C TRP A 287 -5.02 11.88 -9.92
N LEU A 288 -5.01 11.91 -8.58
CA LEU A 288 -5.61 10.88 -7.73
C LEU A 288 -7.05 11.22 -7.27
N LEU A 289 -7.53 12.41 -7.63
CA LEU A 289 -8.90 12.89 -7.33
C LEU A 289 -9.95 12.30 -8.27
#